data_4caee1421916ea761793f7a2e10d0dc0
#
_entry.id   4caee1421916ea761793f7a2e10d0dc0
#
_cell.length_a   1.000
_cell.length_b   1.000
_cell.length_c   1.000
_cell.angle_alpha   90.00
_cell.angle_beta   90.00
_cell.angle_gamma   90.00
#
_symmetry.space_group_name_H-M   'P 1'
#
loop_
_entity.id
_entity.type
_entity.pdbx_description
1 polymer ?
#
loop_
_entity_poly.entity_id
_entity_poly.type
_entity_poly.pdbx_seq_one_letter_code
_entity_poly.pdbx_strand_id
1 'polypeptide(L)'
;MMKKCYQIIHTADQPDWAVAPRAQIDQLLWKPQTQITAYAQLVCGDDRLFVHLHADEDAIRAEETDPLAQPCQDSCLEFFLSPAEGDARYLNIEMNPNCCLYFGIGTGRDDLVRLLPTQGVGALNAHCMRSETGWDLYYSLPFSLLRLFFPAFHPHGLMRGNFYKCGDLTAQEHYLAWNRVDAERPNFHLP
;
A
#
# COMPACT_ATOMS: atom_id res chain seq x y z
N MET A 1 8.40 17.78 11.71
CA MET A 1 9.23 17.13 10.66
C MET A 1 8.60 17.41 9.32
N MET A 2 9.36 17.71 8.26
CA MET A 2 8.77 17.88 6.91
C MET A 2 8.29 16.53 6.41
N LYS A 3 7.07 16.49 5.80
CA LYS A 3 6.58 15.29 5.14
C LYS A 3 7.39 15.02 3.88
N LYS A 4 7.71 13.74 3.63
CA LYS A 4 8.35 13.31 2.38
C LYS A 4 7.38 13.50 1.23
N CYS A 5 7.89 13.89 0.07
CA CYS A 5 7.15 14.00 -1.18
C CYS A 5 7.68 12.97 -2.18
N TYR A 6 6.80 12.45 -3.02
CA TYR A 6 7.14 11.50 -4.07
C TYR A 6 6.68 12.04 -5.42
N GLN A 7 7.57 12.05 -6.40
CA GLN A 7 7.24 12.43 -7.76
C GLN A 7 6.93 11.19 -8.58
N ILE A 8 5.68 11.04 -9.00
CA ILE A 8 5.23 9.93 -9.83
C ILE A 8 5.63 10.24 -11.28
N ILE A 9 6.38 9.32 -11.91
CA ILE A 9 6.71 9.41 -13.34
C ILE A 9 5.57 8.86 -14.20
N HIS A 10 5.47 9.33 -15.44
CA HIS A 10 4.47 8.86 -16.41
C HIS A 10 5.07 7.90 -17.42
N THR A 11 4.27 6.94 -17.87
CA THR A 11 4.58 6.05 -18.99
C THR A 11 3.36 5.83 -19.88
N ALA A 12 3.55 5.72 -21.18
CA ALA A 12 2.50 5.28 -22.11
C ALA A 12 2.40 3.74 -22.20
N ASP A 13 3.46 3.04 -21.77
CA ASP A 13 3.60 1.60 -21.84
C ASP A 13 3.56 0.95 -20.45
N GLN A 14 4.10 -0.27 -20.35
CA GLN A 14 4.31 -0.93 -19.06
C GLN A 14 5.37 -0.17 -18.23
N PRO A 15 5.24 -0.16 -16.89
CA PRO A 15 6.16 0.56 -16.04
C PRO A 15 7.57 -0.03 -16.11
N ASP A 16 8.57 0.82 -16.26
CA ASP A 16 9.97 0.47 -16.03
C ASP A 16 10.35 0.77 -14.57
N TRP A 17 10.32 -0.27 -13.75
CA TRP A 17 10.61 -0.15 -12.32
C TRP A 17 12.08 0.18 -12.03
N ALA A 18 13.00 -0.02 -12.99
CA ALA A 18 14.41 0.32 -12.81
C ALA A 18 14.65 1.84 -12.74
N VAL A 19 13.78 2.64 -13.40
CA VAL A 19 13.89 4.09 -13.41
C VAL A 19 12.90 4.78 -12.46
N ALA A 20 11.87 4.08 -11.99
CA ALA A 20 10.91 4.64 -11.06
C ALA A 20 11.58 4.95 -9.70
N PRO A 21 11.40 6.15 -9.12
CA PRO A 21 11.95 6.47 -7.81
C PRO A 21 11.45 5.53 -6.72
N ARG A 22 12.27 5.27 -5.70
CA ARG A 22 11.89 4.47 -4.54
C ARG A 22 11.50 5.35 -3.36
N ALA A 23 10.30 5.16 -2.83
CA ALA A 23 9.85 5.70 -1.56
C ALA A 23 10.25 4.71 -0.45
N GLN A 24 11.35 4.97 0.27
CA GLN A 24 11.82 4.09 1.33
C GLN A 24 10.85 4.11 2.51
N ILE A 25 10.34 2.94 2.90
CA ILE A 25 9.46 2.73 4.05
C ILE A 25 10.37 2.48 5.26
N ASP A 26 10.94 3.57 5.81
CA ASP A 26 12.08 3.55 6.74
C ASP A 26 11.77 4.16 8.11
N GLN A 27 10.54 4.65 8.33
CA GLN A 27 10.15 5.20 9.62
C GLN A 27 9.69 4.07 10.53
N LEU A 28 10.56 3.63 11.43
CA LEU A 28 10.24 2.61 12.42
C LEU A 28 9.24 3.14 13.46
N LEU A 29 8.18 2.40 13.68
CA LEU A 29 7.08 2.76 14.57
C LEU A 29 6.92 1.69 15.67
N TRP A 30 6.59 2.11 16.88
CA TRP A 30 6.18 1.31 18.05
C TRP A 30 7.09 0.16 18.50
N LYS A 31 7.85 -0.44 17.62
CA LYS A 31 8.82 -1.49 17.94
C LYS A 31 10.23 -0.96 17.82
N PRO A 32 11.17 -1.39 18.69
CA PRO A 32 12.46 -0.72 18.83
C PRO A 32 13.40 -0.96 17.63
N GLN A 33 13.31 -2.09 16.97
CA GLN A 33 14.18 -2.46 15.85
C GLN A 33 13.53 -3.49 14.93
N THR A 34 13.96 -3.48 13.67
CA THR A 34 13.73 -4.56 12.69
C THR A 34 14.87 -4.58 11.68
N GLN A 35 15.18 -5.75 11.13
CA GLN A 35 16.09 -5.90 9.99
C GLN A 35 15.32 -5.86 8.66
N ILE A 36 13.99 -5.79 8.70
CA ILE A 36 13.12 -5.71 7.53
C ILE A 36 13.32 -4.36 6.87
N THR A 37 13.52 -4.35 5.57
CA THR A 37 13.54 -3.14 4.74
C THR A 37 12.40 -3.19 3.73
N ALA A 38 11.86 -2.04 3.37
CA ALA A 38 10.79 -1.99 2.38
C ALA A 38 10.81 -0.68 1.59
N TYR A 39 10.28 -0.73 0.37
CA TYR A 39 10.06 0.47 -0.43
C TYR A 39 8.81 0.35 -1.30
N ALA A 40 8.35 1.48 -1.78
CA ALA A 40 7.27 1.61 -2.75
C ALA A 40 7.75 2.34 -4.00
N GLN A 41 7.14 2.01 -5.14
CA GLN A 41 7.31 2.72 -6.40
C GLN A 41 5.95 2.92 -7.06
N LEU A 42 5.72 4.10 -7.63
CA LEU A 42 4.51 4.42 -8.36
C LEU A 42 4.87 4.90 -9.77
N VAL A 43 4.09 4.46 -10.74
CA VAL A 43 4.17 4.93 -12.14
C VAL A 43 2.76 5.23 -12.63
N CYS A 44 2.56 6.41 -13.20
CA CYS A 44 1.28 6.83 -13.77
C CYS A 44 1.21 6.37 -15.22
N GLY A 45 0.23 5.56 -15.56
CA GLY A 45 -0.13 5.23 -16.94
C GLY A 45 -1.19 6.18 -17.48
N ASP A 46 -1.68 5.92 -18.70
CA ASP A 46 -2.73 6.73 -19.33
C ASP A 46 -4.11 6.52 -18.67
N ASP A 47 -4.37 5.31 -18.13
CA ASP A 47 -5.67 4.91 -17.57
C ASP A 47 -5.60 4.36 -16.14
N ARG A 48 -4.40 4.25 -15.55
CA ARG A 48 -4.18 3.63 -14.23
C ARG A 48 -2.94 4.12 -13.53
N LEU A 49 -2.92 3.95 -12.23
CA LEU A 49 -1.72 4.07 -11.40
C LEU A 49 -1.16 2.66 -11.17
N PHE A 50 0.07 2.43 -11.62
CA PHE A 50 0.81 1.20 -11.31
C PHE A 50 1.51 1.34 -9.97
N VAL A 51 1.47 0.28 -9.20
CA VAL A 51 2.04 0.20 -7.86
C VAL A 51 2.94 -1.03 -7.75
N HIS A 52 4.15 -0.81 -7.28
CA HIS A 52 5.08 -1.84 -6.87
C HIS A 52 5.49 -1.59 -5.42
N LEU A 53 5.33 -2.59 -4.57
CA LEU A 53 5.78 -2.58 -3.19
C LEU A 53 6.75 -3.76 -3.00
N HIS A 54 7.82 -3.54 -2.26
CA HIS A 54 8.85 -4.54 -1.99
C HIS A 54 9.19 -4.59 -0.51
N ALA A 55 9.49 -5.79 -0.01
CA ALA A 55 10.05 -5.99 1.32
C ALA A 55 11.16 -7.05 1.29
N ASP A 56 12.33 -6.72 1.86
CA ASP A 56 13.33 -7.70 2.27
C ASP A 56 12.92 -8.22 3.66
N GLU A 57 12.64 -9.51 3.77
CA GLU A 57 12.11 -10.14 4.96
C GLU A 57 12.42 -11.64 4.94
N ASP A 58 13.32 -12.10 5.81
CA ASP A 58 13.81 -13.50 5.82
C ASP A 58 12.74 -14.52 6.25
N ALA A 59 11.79 -14.10 7.10
CA ALA A 59 10.76 -14.97 7.66
C ALA A 59 9.36 -14.52 7.24
N ILE A 60 9.04 -14.69 5.97
CA ILE A 60 7.75 -14.34 5.40
C ILE A 60 6.64 -15.21 6.01
N ARG A 61 5.68 -14.57 6.67
CA ARG A 61 4.42 -15.20 7.07
C ARG A 61 3.36 -14.92 6.01
N ALA A 62 2.67 -15.96 5.54
CA ALA A 62 1.61 -15.85 4.53
C ALA A 62 0.62 -17.00 4.71
N GLU A 63 -0.25 -16.89 5.70
CA GLU A 63 -1.23 -17.91 6.06
C GLU A 63 -2.64 -17.51 5.65
N GLU A 64 -2.95 -16.21 5.68
CA GLU A 64 -4.27 -15.70 5.37
C GLU A 64 -4.57 -15.75 3.87
N THR A 65 -5.72 -16.33 3.51
CA THR A 65 -6.19 -16.47 2.11
C THR A 65 -7.66 -16.14 1.95
N ASP A 66 -8.43 -16.07 3.06
CA ASP A 66 -9.85 -15.75 3.02
C ASP A 66 -10.07 -14.28 2.60
N PRO A 67 -11.03 -13.98 1.72
CA PRO A 67 -11.36 -12.60 1.33
C PRO A 67 -11.75 -11.68 2.48
N LEU A 68 -12.15 -12.23 3.63
CA LEU A 68 -12.48 -11.47 4.84
C LEU A 68 -11.38 -11.48 5.91
N ALA A 69 -10.28 -12.20 5.67
CA ALA A 69 -9.15 -12.22 6.60
C ALA A 69 -8.48 -10.84 6.73
N GLN A 70 -7.61 -10.70 7.71
CA GLN A 70 -6.84 -9.49 7.97
C GLN A 70 -5.40 -9.70 7.48
N PRO A 71 -5.02 -9.17 6.32
CA PRO A 71 -3.68 -9.39 5.76
C PRO A 71 -2.56 -8.82 6.64
N CYS A 72 -2.85 -7.85 7.51
CA CYS A 72 -1.89 -7.30 8.49
C CYS A 72 -1.40 -8.32 9.53
N GLN A 73 -2.12 -9.44 9.73
CA GLN A 73 -1.66 -10.53 10.60
C GLN A 73 -0.47 -11.29 10.00
N ASP A 74 -0.34 -11.26 8.69
CA ASP A 74 0.80 -11.79 7.95
C ASP A 74 1.85 -10.71 7.67
N SER A 75 2.91 -11.08 6.95
CA SER A 75 3.77 -10.12 6.27
C SER A 75 2.90 -9.28 5.34
N CYS A 76 2.79 -7.98 5.57
CA CYS A 76 1.84 -7.13 4.85
C CYS A 76 2.50 -5.88 4.29
N LEU A 77 2.12 -5.50 3.09
CA LEU A 77 2.45 -4.23 2.45
C LEU A 77 1.16 -3.45 2.18
N GLU A 78 1.20 -2.14 2.51
CA GLU A 78 0.00 -1.32 2.50
C GLU A 78 0.23 0.00 1.76
N PHE A 79 -0.81 0.46 1.09
CA PHE A 79 -0.86 1.80 0.50
C PHE A 79 -2.18 2.48 0.86
N PHE A 80 -2.09 3.55 1.65
CA PHE A 80 -3.23 4.40 1.95
C PHE A 80 -3.17 5.61 1.05
N LEU A 81 -4.22 5.84 0.27
CA LEU A 81 -4.27 6.83 -0.79
C LEU A 81 -5.53 7.70 -0.69
N SER A 82 -5.34 9.01 -0.54
CA SER A 82 -6.35 10.05 -0.75
C SER A 82 -6.08 10.72 -2.11
N PRO A 83 -6.75 10.29 -3.19
CA PRO A 83 -6.38 10.67 -4.54
C PRO A 83 -6.97 12.00 -5.01
N ALA A 84 -7.85 12.62 -4.23
CA ALA A 84 -8.50 13.88 -4.58
C ALA A 84 -8.22 14.95 -3.52
N GLU A 85 -7.76 16.12 -3.95
CA GLU A 85 -7.51 17.24 -3.06
C GLU A 85 -8.83 17.70 -2.41
N GLY A 86 -8.78 17.96 -1.10
CA GLY A 86 -9.95 18.38 -0.31
C GLY A 86 -10.92 17.26 0.10
N ASP A 87 -10.77 16.04 -0.42
CA ASP A 87 -11.53 14.88 0.06
C ASP A 87 -10.85 14.31 1.33
N ALA A 88 -11.61 14.18 2.41
CA ALA A 88 -11.12 13.63 3.67
C ALA A 88 -10.96 12.11 3.62
N ARG A 89 -11.66 11.44 2.69
CA ARG A 89 -11.63 9.99 2.54
C ARG A 89 -10.31 9.51 1.92
N TYR A 90 -9.99 8.27 2.19
CA TYR A 90 -8.87 7.57 1.58
C TYR A 90 -9.23 6.12 1.26
N LEU A 91 -8.48 5.53 0.36
CA LEU A 91 -8.46 4.09 0.13
C LEU A 91 -7.41 3.48 1.05
N ASN A 92 -7.78 2.41 1.73
CA ASN A 92 -6.89 1.52 2.46
C ASN A 92 -6.71 0.24 1.63
N ILE A 93 -5.51 -0.02 1.17
CA ILE A 93 -5.16 -1.18 0.34
C ILE A 93 -4.04 -1.92 1.05
N GLU A 94 -4.36 -3.11 1.56
CA GLU A 94 -3.42 -3.98 2.27
C GLU A 94 -3.38 -5.34 1.59
N MET A 95 -2.21 -5.90 1.39
CA MET A 95 -2.06 -7.25 0.86
C MET A 95 -0.89 -7.98 1.51
N ASN A 96 -1.11 -9.27 1.77
CA ASN A 96 -0.07 -10.22 2.16
C ASN A 96 0.54 -10.92 0.93
N PRO A 97 1.59 -11.77 1.07
CA PRO A 97 2.21 -12.47 -0.05
C PRO A 97 1.32 -13.52 -0.73
N ASN A 98 0.14 -13.84 -0.22
CA ASN A 98 -0.90 -14.63 -0.90
C ASN A 98 -1.85 -13.76 -1.73
N CYS A 99 -1.61 -12.44 -1.81
CA CYS A 99 -2.55 -11.46 -2.35
C CYS A 99 -3.92 -11.47 -1.63
N CYS A 100 -3.97 -11.87 -0.35
CA CYS A 100 -5.15 -11.65 0.47
C CYS A 100 -5.34 -10.16 0.63
N LEU A 101 -6.46 -9.63 0.11
CA LEU A 101 -6.70 -8.20 -0.04
C LEU A 101 -7.64 -7.67 1.05
N TYR A 102 -7.20 -6.64 1.75
CA TYR A 102 -8.09 -5.70 2.40
C TYR A 102 -8.21 -4.45 1.50
N PHE A 103 -9.42 -4.11 1.10
CA PHE A 103 -9.70 -2.91 0.31
C PHE A 103 -10.78 -2.13 1.01
N GLY A 104 -10.42 -1.00 1.62
CA GLY A 104 -11.31 -0.18 2.42
C GLY A 104 -11.40 1.25 1.94
N ILE A 105 -12.49 1.94 2.30
CA ILE A 105 -12.68 3.38 2.08
C ILE A 105 -13.32 4.00 3.31
N GLY A 106 -12.81 5.13 3.76
CA GLY A 106 -13.31 5.88 4.92
C GLY A 106 -12.53 7.15 5.15
N THR A 107 -12.80 7.84 6.25
CA THR A 107 -12.07 9.03 6.70
C THR A 107 -11.10 8.72 7.85
N GLY A 108 -11.23 7.55 8.46
CA GLY A 108 -10.43 7.07 9.57
C GLY A 108 -10.72 5.59 9.85
N ARG A 109 -10.06 5.04 10.86
CA ARG A 109 -10.20 3.62 11.21
C ARG A 109 -11.62 3.23 11.57
N ASP A 110 -12.34 4.11 12.27
CA ASP A 110 -13.63 3.77 12.87
C ASP A 110 -14.80 3.83 11.87
N ASP A 111 -14.60 4.48 10.72
CA ASP A 111 -15.61 4.58 9.65
C ASP A 111 -15.21 3.86 8.36
N LEU A 112 -14.14 3.06 8.42
CA LEU A 112 -13.63 2.35 7.26
C LEU A 112 -14.59 1.24 6.83
N VAL A 113 -15.10 1.36 5.61
CA VAL A 113 -15.95 0.34 4.98
C VAL A 113 -15.11 -0.56 4.11
N ARG A 114 -15.07 -1.86 4.42
CA ARG A 114 -14.39 -2.86 3.59
C ARG A 114 -15.20 -3.14 2.34
N LEU A 115 -14.54 -3.09 1.21
CA LEU A 115 -15.07 -3.42 -0.10
C LEU A 115 -14.56 -4.79 -0.53
N LEU A 116 -15.45 -5.62 -1.07
CA LEU A 116 -15.11 -6.91 -1.66
C LEU A 116 -15.32 -6.82 -3.18
N PRO A 117 -14.24 -6.56 -3.96
CA PRO A 117 -14.38 -6.56 -5.41
C PRO A 117 -14.85 -7.93 -5.91
N THR A 118 -15.85 -7.97 -6.80
CA THR A 118 -16.42 -9.22 -7.33
C THR A 118 -15.38 -10.10 -8.03
N GLN A 119 -14.35 -9.48 -8.58
CA GLN A 119 -13.22 -10.17 -9.21
C GLN A 119 -12.03 -10.36 -8.24
N GLY A 120 -12.21 -10.02 -6.95
CA GLY A 120 -11.14 -10.05 -5.95
C GLY A 120 -9.95 -9.21 -6.39
N VAL A 121 -8.76 -9.73 -6.19
CA VAL A 121 -7.50 -9.09 -6.59
C VAL A 121 -7.35 -8.92 -8.12
N GLY A 122 -8.10 -9.68 -8.92
CA GLY A 122 -8.13 -9.53 -10.38
C GLY A 122 -8.60 -8.15 -10.85
N ALA A 123 -9.45 -7.46 -10.06
CA ALA A 123 -9.85 -6.08 -10.36
C ALA A 123 -8.67 -5.09 -10.34
N LEU A 124 -7.62 -5.41 -9.60
CA LEU A 124 -6.40 -4.62 -9.46
C LEU A 124 -5.22 -5.21 -10.25
N ASN A 125 -5.40 -6.33 -10.95
CA ASN A 125 -4.31 -7.12 -11.56
C ASN A 125 -3.19 -7.44 -10.57
N ALA A 126 -3.54 -7.72 -9.32
CA ALA A 126 -2.55 -7.93 -8.26
C ALA A 126 -1.87 -9.30 -8.38
N HIS A 127 -0.56 -9.29 -8.18
CA HIS A 127 0.24 -10.51 -8.08
C HIS A 127 1.45 -10.30 -7.17
N CYS A 128 1.88 -11.36 -6.52
CA CYS A 128 3.05 -11.38 -5.65
C CYS A 128 4.13 -12.28 -6.23
N MET A 129 5.38 -11.88 -6.04
CA MET A 129 6.57 -12.70 -6.33
C MET A 129 7.36 -12.86 -5.05
N ARG A 130 7.75 -14.10 -4.69
CA ARG A 130 8.56 -14.39 -3.51
C ARG A 130 9.96 -14.81 -3.94
N SER A 131 10.94 -14.42 -3.16
CA SER A 131 12.32 -14.84 -3.27
C SER A 131 12.79 -15.48 -1.94
N GLU A 132 14.06 -15.86 -1.86
CA GLU A 132 14.66 -16.38 -0.61
C GLU A 132 14.82 -15.29 0.47
N THR A 133 14.88 -14.02 0.08
CA THR A 133 15.20 -12.90 0.98
C THR A 133 14.09 -11.86 1.08
N GLY A 134 12.95 -12.05 0.38
CA GLY A 134 11.88 -11.06 0.40
C GLY A 134 10.76 -11.34 -0.59
N TRP A 135 9.95 -10.34 -0.84
CA TRP A 135 8.83 -10.46 -1.75
C TRP A 135 8.43 -9.11 -2.36
N ASP A 136 7.81 -9.21 -3.52
CA ASP A 136 7.29 -8.10 -4.30
C ASP A 136 5.78 -8.22 -4.48
N LEU A 137 5.09 -7.11 -4.39
CA LEU A 137 3.67 -6.97 -4.67
C LEU A 137 3.49 -5.98 -5.81
N TYR A 138 2.86 -6.41 -6.89
CA TYR A 138 2.51 -5.57 -8.03
C TYR A 138 0.99 -5.50 -8.17
N TYR A 139 0.46 -4.32 -8.41
CA TYR A 139 -0.95 -4.12 -8.78
C TYR A 139 -1.17 -2.79 -9.50
N SER A 140 -2.38 -2.55 -9.96
CA SER A 140 -2.73 -1.27 -10.57
C SER A 140 -4.09 -0.79 -10.09
N LEU A 141 -4.24 0.53 -10.02
CA LEU A 141 -5.49 1.22 -9.68
C LEU A 141 -6.03 1.90 -10.93
N PRO A 142 -7.04 1.33 -11.62
CA PRO A 142 -7.66 1.97 -12.77
C PRO A 142 -8.23 3.35 -12.40
N PHE A 143 -8.04 4.36 -13.23
CA PHE A 143 -8.60 5.69 -12.98
C PHE A 143 -10.12 5.70 -12.96
N SER A 144 -10.76 4.77 -13.67
CA SER A 144 -12.21 4.55 -13.57
C SER A 144 -12.64 4.13 -12.17
N LEU A 145 -11.85 3.26 -11.52
CA LEU A 145 -12.09 2.87 -10.12
C LEU A 145 -11.90 4.05 -9.16
N LEU A 146 -10.81 4.82 -9.34
CA LEU A 146 -10.57 6.01 -8.51
C LEU A 146 -11.70 7.04 -8.66
N ARG A 147 -12.16 7.31 -9.88
CA ARG A 147 -13.28 8.23 -10.14
C ARG A 147 -14.62 7.76 -9.59
N LEU A 148 -14.82 6.45 -9.48
CA LEU A 148 -16.03 5.89 -8.89
C LEU A 148 -16.21 6.36 -7.41
N PHE A 149 -15.11 6.38 -6.67
CA PHE A 149 -15.12 6.77 -5.26
C PHE A 149 -14.76 8.24 -5.03
N PHE A 150 -13.96 8.81 -5.92
CA PHE A 150 -13.42 10.18 -5.86
C PHE A 150 -13.68 10.90 -7.18
N PRO A 151 -14.92 11.42 -7.39
CA PRO A 151 -15.28 12.07 -8.66
C PRO A 151 -14.37 13.24 -9.05
N ALA A 152 -13.75 13.91 -8.06
CA ALA A 152 -12.81 15.01 -8.27
C ALA A 152 -11.37 14.55 -8.56
N PHE A 153 -11.10 13.24 -8.68
CA PHE A 153 -9.78 12.73 -8.98
C PHE A 153 -9.30 13.15 -10.38
N HIS A 154 -8.07 13.67 -10.44
CA HIS A 154 -7.35 13.98 -11.67
C HIS A 154 -5.99 13.26 -11.68
N PRO A 155 -5.62 12.57 -12.78
CA PRO A 155 -4.36 11.81 -12.88
C PRO A 155 -3.09 12.63 -12.65
N HIS A 156 -3.14 13.94 -12.98
CA HIS A 156 -2.03 14.88 -12.79
C HIS A 156 -2.21 15.80 -11.59
N GLY A 157 -3.17 15.48 -10.72
CA GLY A 157 -3.45 16.22 -9.49
C GLY A 157 -2.51 15.86 -8.35
N LEU A 158 -2.51 16.68 -7.32
CA LEU A 158 -1.85 16.36 -6.07
C LEU A 158 -2.66 15.28 -5.32
N MET A 159 -1.96 14.25 -4.88
CA MET A 159 -2.53 13.19 -4.04
C MET A 159 -1.83 13.18 -2.67
N ARG A 160 -2.51 12.72 -1.65
CA ARG A 160 -1.90 12.38 -0.35
C ARG A 160 -1.86 10.87 -0.22
N GLY A 161 -0.82 10.35 0.42
CA GLY A 161 -0.73 8.92 0.68
C GLY A 161 0.41 8.58 1.60
N ASN A 162 0.38 7.37 2.11
CA ASN A 162 1.47 6.79 2.87
C ASN A 162 1.59 5.31 2.54
N PHE A 163 2.80 4.79 2.67
CA PHE A 163 3.11 3.37 2.49
C PHE A 163 3.51 2.79 3.83
N TYR A 164 3.11 1.54 4.05
CA TYR A 164 3.38 0.83 5.28
C TYR A 164 3.87 -0.58 5.02
N LYS A 165 4.67 -1.08 5.94
CA LYS A 165 5.05 -2.48 6.09
C LYS A 165 4.75 -2.90 7.51
N CYS A 166 3.97 -3.94 7.67
CA CYS A 166 3.66 -4.50 8.98
C CYS A 166 3.67 -6.02 8.99
N GLY A 167 3.52 -6.58 10.17
CA GLY A 167 3.41 -8.02 10.41
C GLY A 167 3.06 -8.28 11.86
N ASP A 168 1.75 -8.28 12.16
CA ASP A 168 1.25 -8.38 13.54
C ASP A 168 1.58 -9.73 14.20
N LEU A 169 1.50 -10.84 13.43
CA LEU A 169 1.75 -12.21 13.92
C LEU A 169 2.98 -12.85 13.26
N THR A 170 3.84 -12.07 12.63
CA THR A 170 5.11 -12.57 12.12
C THR A 170 6.07 -12.90 13.26
N ALA A 171 7.08 -13.72 12.98
CA ALA A 171 8.10 -14.07 13.97
C ALA A 171 8.79 -12.86 14.61
N GLN A 172 8.87 -11.76 13.86
CA GLN A 172 9.32 -10.46 14.33
C GLN A 172 8.21 -9.43 14.05
N GLU A 173 7.36 -9.17 15.02
CA GLU A 173 6.34 -8.11 14.94
C GLU A 173 7.00 -6.77 14.63
N HIS A 174 6.55 -6.11 13.55
CA HIS A 174 7.18 -4.89 13.05
C HIS A 174 6.17 -3.95 12.40
N TYR A 175 6.51 -2.65 12.42
CA TYR A 175 5.70 -1.58 11.84
C TYR A 175 6.62 -0.50 11.27
N LEU A 176 6.58 -0.29 9.97
CA LEU A 176 7.32 0.74 9.27
C LEU A 176 6.37 1.60 8.43
N ALA A 177 6.73 2.86 8.25
CA ALA A 177 6.03 3.79 7.37
C ALA A 177 6.99 4.54 6.46
N TRP A 178 6.51 5.04 5.33
CA TRP A 178 7.24 6.01 4.50
C TRP A 178 7.30 7.37 5.17
N ASN A 179 6.15 7.93 5.53
CA ASN A 179 6.06 9.11 6.39
C ASN A 179 5.67 8.69 7.81
N ARG A 180 6.33 9.28 8.80
CA ARG A 180 6.06 8.99 10.21
C ARG A 180 4.60 9.26 10.56
N VAL A 181 4.02 8.32 11.29
CA VAL A 181 2.70 8.44 11.92
C VAL A 181 2.89 8.80 13.40
N ASP A 182 2.21 9.84 13.84
CA ASP A 182 2.32 10.32 15.21
C ASP A 182 1.14 9.75 16.04
N ALA A 183 1.25 8.45 16.37
CA ALA A 183 0.29 7.72 17.18
C ALA A 183 1.02 6.94 18.27
N GLU A 184 0.43 6.88 19.47
CA GLU A 184 1.04 6.22 20.64
C GLU A 184 1.02 4.68 20.55
N ARG A 185 0.15 4.13 19.74
CA ARG A 185 -0.03 2.67 19.55
C ARG A 185 -0.34 2.36 18.08
N PRO A 186 -0.20 1.07 17.66
CA PRO A 186 -0.43 0.68 16.27
C PRO A 186 -1.79 1.17 15.74
N ASN A 187 -1.73 2.17 14.87
CA ASN A 187 -2.84 2.75 14.15
C ASN A 187 -2.29 3.52 12.95
N PHE A 188 -2.19 2.87 11.81
CA PHE A 188 -1.69 3.52 10.61
C PHE A 188 -2.65 4.55 10.02
N HIS A 189 -3.89 4.29 9.96
CA HIS A 189 -5.01 5.00 9.31
C HIS A 189 -4.84 6.52 9.03
N LEU A 190 -3.69 6.91 8.49
CA LEU A 190 -3.28 8.26 8.11
C LEU A 190 -2.65 8.21 6.72
N PRO A 191 -3.36 8.65 5.65
CA PRO A 191 -2.83 8.74 4.29
C PRO A 191 -1.81 9.88 4.10
#